data_8035e7830a4b6e6830cc2fca6d643753
#
_entry.id   8035e7830a4b6e6830cc2fca6d643753
#
_cell.length_a   1.000
_cell.length_b   1.000
_cell.length_c   1.000
_cell.angle_alpha   90.00
_cell.angle_beta   90.00
_cell.angle_gamma   90.00
#
_symmetry.space_group_name_H-M   'P 1'
#
loop_
_entity.id
_entity.type
_entity.pdbx_description
1 polymer ?
#
loop_
_entity_poly.entity_id
_entity_poly.type
_entity_poly.pdbx_seq_one_letter_code
_entity_poly.pdbx_strand_id
1 'polypeptide(L)'
;DMEDALNSYINSINKIDYLFMVAAVSDYVIKEPSINKIKRNKESLDIEFTHAPDLIKAISSRTDATIIGFALETENGEYNAKQKMKDKDLDYIVLNYANEDNAGFETNTNHVIIFSKDGAKKELTLDRKDRISAKLINYIINNK
;
A
#
# COMPACT_ATOMS: atom_id res chain seq x y z
N ASP A 1 -6.19 10.86 -12.57
CA ASP A 1 -5.27 10.48 -11.49
C ASP A 1 -5.30 8.96 -11.24
N MET A 2 -4.72 8.47 -10.14
CA MET A 2 -4.68 7.04 -9.81
C MET A 2 -6.06 6.50 -9.45
N GLU A 3 -6.89 7.28 -8.77
CA GLU A 3 -8.27 6.92 -8.42
C GLU A 3 -9.12 6.72 -9.67
N ASP A 4 -9.05 7.65 -10.62
CA ASP A 4 -9.79 7.55 -11.89
C ASP A 4 -9.35 6.34 -12.70
N ALA A 5 -8.03 6.07 -12.75
CA ALA A 5 -7.51 4.91 -13.45
C ALA A 5 -7.99 3.59 -12.83
N LEU A 6 -7.95 3.47 -11.50
CA LEU A 6 -8.46 2.29 -10.78
C LEU A 6 -9.96 2.10 -11.00
N ASN A 7 -10.73 3.17 -10.86
CA ASN A 7 -12.19 3.13 -11.09
C ASN A 7 -12.53 2.72 -12.52
N SER A 8 -11.84 3.29 -13.51
CA SER A 8 -12.05 2.94 -14.92
C SER A 8 -11.69 1.48 -15.18
N TYR A 9 -10.59 1.00 -14.61
CA TYR A 9 -10.15 -0.37 -14.78
C TYR A 9 -11.14 -1.37 -14.15
N ILE A 10 -11.54 -1.16 -12.89
CA ILE A 10 -12.52 -2.03 -12.19
C ILE A 10 -13.85 -2.09 -12.94
N ASN A 11 -14.30 -0.96 -13.51
CA ASN A 11 -15.54 -0.92 -14.29
C ASN A 11 -15.42 -1.60 -15.67
N SER A 12 -14.21 -1.75 -16.21
CA SER A 12 -13.98 -2.30 -17.56
C SER A 12 -13.75 -3.81 -17.58
N ILE A 13 -13.46 -4.43 -16.42
CA ILE A 13 -13.15 -5.86 -16.30
C ILE A 13 -14.27 -6.60 -15.60
N ASN A 14 -14.61 -7.79 -16.12
CA ASN A 14 -15.67 -8.62 -15.55
C ASN A 14 -15.28 -9.27 -14.21
N LYS A 15 -13.97 -9.47 -13.96
CA LYS A 15 -13.47 -10.13 -12.75
C LYS A 15 -12.01 -9.77 -12.47
N ILE A 16 -11.73 -9.49 -11.21
CA ILE A 16 -10.38 -9.37 -10.66
C ILE A 16 -10.25 -10.41 -9.56
N ASP A 17 -9.26 -11.29 -9.63
CA ASP A 17 -9.05 -12.29 -8.59
C ASP A 17 -8.18 -11.76 -7.44
N TYR A 18 -7.16 -10.94 -7.76
CA TYR A 18 -6.21 -10.38 -6.79
C TYR A 18 -5.88 -8.92 -7.12
N LEU A 19 -5.84 -8.07 -6.10
CA LEU A 19 -5.44 -6.67 -6.21
C LEU A 19 -4.29 -6.38 -5.26
N PHE A 20 -3.09 -6.18 -5.80
CA PHE A 20 -1.89 -5.81 -5.06
C PHE A 20 -1.71 -4.29 -5.04
N MET A 21 -2.00 -3.66 -3.91
CA MET A 21 -1.85 -2.22 -3.71
C MET A 21 -0.43 -1.88 -3.22
N VAL A 22 0.52 -1.90 -4.17
CA VAL A 22 1.96 -1.73 -3.89
C VAL A 22 2.42 -0.27 -3.99
N ALA A 23 1.62 0.58 -4.68
CA ALA A 23 2.00 1.97 -4.89
C ALA A 23 2.11 2.76 -3.58
N ALA A 24 3.18 3.51 -3.42
CA ALA A 24 3.33 4.50 -2.35
C ALA A 24 2.48 5.73 -2.68
N VAL A 25 1.29 5.82 -2.10
CA VAL A 25 0.41 6.98 -2.22
C VAL A 25 0.57 7.88 -1.00
N SER A 26 0.49 9.20 -1.23
CA SER A 26 0.56 10.18 -0.14
C SER A 26 -0.73 10.15 0.67
N ASP A 27 -0.61 10.23 2.00
CA ASP A 27 -1.76 10.36 2.91
C ASP A 27 -2.34 11.78 2.92
N TYR A 28 -1.60 12.76 2.36
CA TYR A 28 -1.99 14.15 2.31
C TYR A 28 -1.83 14.73 0.91
N VAL A 29 -2.77 15.60 0.54
CA VAL A 29 -2.76 16.39 -0.69
C VAL A 29 -2.95 17.86 -0.38
N ILE A 30 -2.50 18.73 -1.28
CA ILE A 30 -2.74 20.18 -1.16
C ILE A 30 -4.23 20.42 -1.28
N LYS A 31 -4.83 21.11 -0.30
CA LYS A 31 -6.27 21.39 -0.23
C LYS A 31 -6.75 22.22 -1.42
N GLU A 32 -5.99 23.25 -1.79
CA GLU A 32 -6.28 24.15 -2.90
C GLU A 32 -5.06 24.27 -3.83
N PRO A 33 -4.91 23.36 -4.80
CA PRO A 33 -3.78 23.42 -5.72
C PRO A 33 -3.90 24.61 -6.67
N SER A 34 -2.80 25.37 -6.83
CA SER A 34 -2.75 26.47 -7.79
C SER A 34 -2.54 25.95 -9.21
N ILE A 35 -3.41 26.36 -10.13
CA ILE A 35 -3.26 26.07 -11.57
C ILE A 35 -2.08 26.83 -12.19
N ASN A 36 -1.77 28.00 -11.63
CA ASN A 36 -0.73 28.88 -12.15
C ASN A 36 0.56 28.78 -11.31
N LYS A 37 1.70 29.07 -11.96
CA LYS A 37 3.00 29.18 -11.28
C LYS A 37 2.93 30.21 -10.16
N ILE A 38 3.18 29.80 -8.93
CA ILE A 38 3.28 30.68 -7.76
C ILE A 38 4.59 31.47 -7.89
N LYS A 39 4.47 32.83 -7.99
CA LYS A 39 5.63 33.71 -8.04
C LYS A 39 6.19 33.92 -6.63
N ARG A 40 7.52 34.02 -6.51
CA ARG A 40 8.21 34.25 -5.23
C ARG A 40 8.08 35.75 -4.83
N ASN A 41 6.90 36.11 -4.35
CA ASN A 41 6.60 37.50 -3.95
C ASN A 41 6.60 37.69 -2.42
N LYS A 42 6.79 36.63 -1.63
CA LYS A 42 6.74 36.64 -0.15
C LYS A 42 7.94 35.88 0.41
N GLU A 43 8.32 36.20 1.63
CA GLU A 43 9.38 35.51 2.36
C GLU A 43 8.97 34.06 2.75
N SER A 44 7.67 33.82 2.94
CA SER A 44 7.11 32.50 3.24
C SER A 44 5.92 32.17 2.33
N LEU A 45 5.67 30.87 2.16
CA LEU A 45 4.49 30.32 1.50
C LEU A 45 3.81 29.36 2.47
N ASP A 46 2.57 29.67 2.86
CA ASP A 46 1.74 28.80 3.66
C ASP A 46 0.94 27.87 2.73
N ILE A 47 1.02 26.58 2.96
CA ILE A 47 0.31 25.56 2.17
C ILE A 47 -0.55 24.73 3.13
N GLU A 48 -1.86 24.72 2.90
CA GLU A 48 -2.80 23.88 3.66
C GLU A 48 -2.90 22.50 3.01
N PHE A 49 -2.73 21.47 3.83
CA PHE A 49 -2.89 20.08 3.42
C PHE A 49 -4.22 19.52 3.95
N THR A 50 -4.81 18.60 3.20
CA THR A 50 -5.96 17.80 3.62
C THR A 50 -5.65 16.32 3.40
N HIS A 51 -6.44 15.42 4.01
CA HIS A 51 -6.29 13.99 3.77
C HIS A 51 -6.56 13.65 2.30
N ALA A 52 -5.69 12.82 1.74
CA ALA A 52 -5.94 12.23 0.43
C ALA A 52 -7.12 11.24 0.50
N PRO A 53 -7.86 11.03 -0.60
CA PRO A 53 -8.86 9.96 -0.67
C PRO A 53 -8.23 8.59 -0.41
N ASP A 54 -8.91 7.76 0.39
CA ASP A 54 -8.46 6.38 0.61
C ASP A 54 -8.86 5.50 -0.57
N LEU A 55 -7.90 5.28 -1.47
CA LEU A 55 -8.12 4.51 -2.70
C LEU A 55 -8.58 3.08 -2.43
N ILE A 56 -8.04 2.43 -1.39
CA ILE A 56 -8.39 1.05 -1.08
C ILE A 56 -9.83 0.99 -0.59
N LYS A 57 -10.20 1.86 0.34
CA LYS A 57 -11.56 1.90 0.89
C LYS A 57 -12.60 2.25 -0.17
N ALA A 58 -12.23 3.08 -1.15
CA ALA A 58 -13.13 3.44 -2.26
C ALA A 58 -13.42 2.27 -3.20
N ILE A 59 -12.52 1.28 -3.30
CA ILE A 59 -12.66 0.15 -4.23
C ILE A 59 -13.00 -1.18 -3.55
N SER A 60 -12.70 -1.37 -2.26
CA SER A 60 -12.93 -2.64 -1.55
C SER A 60 -14.40 -3.08 -1.57
N SER A 61 -15.34 -2.14 -1.49
CA SER A 61 -16.77 -2.42 -1.58
C SER A 61 -17.29 -2.71 -2.99
N ARG A 62 -16.44 -2.59 -4.02
CA ARG A 62 -16.81 -2.68 -5.44
C ARG A 62 -16.17 -3.85 -6.18
N THR A 63 -15.44 -4.69 -5.49
CA THR A 63 -14.77 -5.85 -6.07
C THR A 63 -14.77 -7.01 -5.07
N ASP A 64 -14.91 -8.22 -5.59
CA ASP A 64 -14.72 -9.47 -4.82
C ASP A 64 -13.26 -9.95 -4.88
N ALA A 65 -12.34 -9.13 -5.36
CA ALA A 65 -10.92 -9.45 -5.42
C ALA A 65 -10.34 -9.63 -4.03
N THR A 66 -9.41 -10.56 -3.89
CA THR A 66 -8.54 -10.61 -2.71
C THR A 66 -7.62 -9.39 -2.72
N ILE A 67 -7.71 -8.53 -1.70
CA ILE A 67 -6.97 -7.26 -1.63
C ILE A 67 -5.75 -7.41 -0.74
N ILE A 68 -4.59 -7.11 -1.29
CA ILE A 68 -3.30 -7.18 -0.62
C ILE A 68 -2.73 -5.77 -0.48
N GLY A 69 -2.61 -5.29 0.77
CA GLY A 69 -1.95 -4.03 1.09
C GLY A 69 -0.50 -4.20 1.52
N PHE A 70 0.21 -3.09 1.58
CA PHE A 70 1.60 -3.03 2.03
C PHE A 70 1.75 -1.99 3.14
N ALA A 71 2.58 -2.29 4.13
CA ALA A 71 2.94 -1.40 5.21
C ALA A 71 4.46 -1.34 5.33
N LEU A 72 4.99 -0.12 5.36
CA LEU A 72 6.37 0.16 5.69
C LEU A 72 6.38 0.85 7.04
N GLU A 73 7.03 0.23 8.04
CA GLU A 73 7.00 0.69 9.41
C GLU A 73 8.43 0.84 9.97
N THR A 74 8.57 1.65 10.99
CA THR A 74 9.82 1.82 11.74
C THR A 74 9.72 1.23 13.14
N GLU A 75 8.55 1.35 13.76
CA GLU A 75 8.26 0.91 15.13
C GLU A 75 6.85 0.33 15.21
N ASN A 76 6.63 -0.63 16.11
CA ASN A 76 5.34 -1.28 16.34
C ASN A 76 4.69 -1.85 15.07
N GLY A 77 5.51 -2.27 14.10
CA GLY A 77 5.08 -2.61 12.74
C GLY A 77 3.96 -3.64 12.68
N GLU A 78 4.02 -4.72 13.47
CA GLU A 78 2.97 -5.75 13.48
C GLU A 78 1.61 -5.20 13.94
N TYR A 79 1.62 -4.37 14.99
CA TYR A 79 0.39 -3.75 15.48
C TYR A 79 -0.18 -2.80 14.42
N ASN A 80 0.63 -1.89 13.88
CA ASN A 80 0.23 -0.91 12.88
C ASN A 80 -0.29 -1.58 11.61
N ALA A 81 0.43 -2.60 11.11
CA ALA A 81 0.01 -3.37 9.94
C ALA A 81 -1.35 -4.04 10.14
N LYS A 82 -1.57 -4.70 11.29
CA LYS A 82 -2.86 -5.34 11.62
C LYS A 82 -4.00 -4.33 11.75
N GLN A 83 -3.76 -3.15 12.35
CA GLN A 83 -4.76 -2.08 12.38
C GLN A 83 -5.09 -1.59 10.97
N LYS A 84 -4.07 -1.28 10.15
CA LYS A 84 -4.25 -0.89 8.75
C LYS A 84 -5.05 -1.92 7.94
N MET A 85 -4.75 -3.20 8.14
CA MET A 85 -5.49 -4.30 7.49
C MET A 85 -6.97 -4.27 7.86
N LYS A 86 -7.29 -4.10 9.14
CA LYS A 86 -8.65 -4.00 9.64
C LYS A 86 -9.37 -2.75 9.15
N ASP A 87 -8.73 -1.58 9.25
CA ASP A 87 -9.34 -0.28 8.92
C ASP A 87 -9.64 -0.14 7.42
N LYS A 88 -8.85 -0.82 6.57
CA LYS A 88 -8.98 -0.82 5.10
C LYS A 88 -9.64 -2.07 4.54
N ASP A 89 -10.11 -2.97 5.40
CA ASP A 89 -10.74 -4.25 5.04
C ASP A 89 -9.92 -5.07 4.03
N LEU A 90 -8.61 -5.22 4.31
CA LEU A 90 -7.70 -6.00 3.48
C LEU A 90 -7.75 -7.47 3.84
N ASP A 91 -7.59 -8.36 2.86
CA ASP A 91 -7.47 -9.80 3.09
C ASP A 91 -6.05 -10.17 3.56
N TYR A 92 -5.04 -9.47 3.04
CA TYR A 92 -3.65 -9.61 3.43
C TYR A 92 -2.98 -8.26 3.58
N ILE A 93 -2.01 -8.18 4.50
CA ILE A 93 -1.07 -7.07 4.57
C ILE A 93 0.36 -7.58 4.64
N VAL A 94 1.22 -6.98 3.85
CA VAL A 94 2.64 -7.29 3.77
C VAL A 94 3.40 -6.19 4.48
N LEU A 95 4.01 -6.52 5.61
CA LEU A 95 4.81 -5.62 6.42
C LEU A 95 6.28 -5.76 6.06
N ASN A 96 6.97 -4.64 5.88
CA ASN A 96 8.42 -4.55 5.90
C ASN A 96 8.87 -3.36 6.76
N TYR A 97 10.11 -3.42 7.26
CA TYR A 97 10.66 -2.37 8.11
C TYR A 97 11.62 -1.46 7.33
N ALA A 98 11.47 -0.15 7.53
CA ALA A 98 12.29 0.85 6.83
C ALA A 98 13.74 0.93 7.34
N ASN A 99 13.95 0.53 8.60
CA ASN A 99 15.23 0.61 9.33
C ASN A 99 15.93 -0.76 9.47
N GLU A 100 15.55 -1.74 8.65
CA GLU A 100 16.19 -3.06 8.67
C GLU A 100 17.43 -3.06 7.76
N ASP A 101 18.57 -3.49 8.31
CA ASP A 101 19.82 -3.56 7.57
C ASP A 101 19.72 -4.52 6.38
N ASN A 102 20.20 -4.08 5.23
CA ASN A 102 20.19 -4.82 3.97
C ASN A 102 18.79 -5.20 3.44
N ALA A 103 17.72 -4.57 3.93
CA ALA A 103 16.36 -4.78 3.45
C ALA A 103 15.69 -3.45 3.07
N GLY A 104 14.76 -3.48 2.11
CA GLY A 104 13.92 -2.34 1.77
C GLY A 104 14.49 -1.37 0.74
N PHE A 105 14.62 -0.09 1.07
CA PHE A 105 15.03 0.94 0.12
C PHE A 105 16.49 0.79 -0.32
N GLU A 106 16.77 1.12 -1.58
CA GLU A 106 18.12 1.14 -2.18
C GLU A 106 18.88 -0.19 -2.16
N THR A 107 18.21 -1.28 -1.76
CA THR A 107 18.78 -2.63 -1.75
C THR A 107 18.05 -3.54 -2.74
N ASN A 108 18.71 -4.63 -3.18
CA ASN A 108 18.09 -5.66 -4.02
C ASN A 108 17.45 -6.78 -3.18
N THR A 109 17.45 -6.65 -1.86
CA THR A 109 16.95 -7.61 -0.89
C THR A 109 15.77 -7.03 -0.10
N ASN A 110 14.95 -7.90 0.43
CA ASN A 110 13.87 -7.52 1.34
C ASN A 110 13.59 -8.65 2.34
N HIS A 111 13.00 -8.28 3.46
CA HIS A 111 12.42 -9.14 4.47
C HIS A 111 10.98 -8.70 4.68
N VAL A 112 10.02 -9.61 4.68
CA VAL A 112 8.61 -9.25 4.84
C VAL A 112 7.87 -10.23 5.74
N ILE A 113 6.87 -9.70 6.43
CA ILE A 113 5.93 -10.48 7.22
C ILE A 113 4.54 -10.31 6.62
N ILE A 114 3.87 -11.39 6.33
CA ILE A 114 2.51 -11.42 5.76
C ILE A 114 1.55 -11.74 6.89
N PHE A 115 0.52 -10.93 7.05
CA PHE A 115 -0.63 -11.21 7.90
C PHE A 115 -1.85 -11.40 7.02
N SER A 116 -2.70 -12.34 7.36
CA SER A 116 -4.00 -12.56 6.71
C SER A 116 -5.15 -12.23 7.65
N LYS A 117 -6.30 -11.95 7.08
CA LYS A 117 -7.53 -11.58 7.79
C LYS A 117 -8.03 -12.66 8.74
N ASP A 118 -7.75 -13.92 8.44
CA ASP A 118 -8.06 -15.09 9.29
C ASP A 118 -7.09 -15.28 10.47
N GLY A 119 -6.05 -14.42 10.58
CA GLY A 119 -5.10 -14.41 11.68
C GLY A 119 -3.80 -15.16 11.43
N ALA A 120 -3.60 -15.75 10.24
CA ALA A 120 -2.33 -16.39 9.92
C ALA A 120 -1.19 -15.36 9.79
N LYS A 121 0.02 -15.81 10.14
CA LYS A 121 1.28 -15.05 10.01
C LYS A 121 2.29 -15.88 9.25
N LYS A 122 2.89 -15.32 8.21
CA LYS A 122 3.98 -15.92 7.44
C LYS A 122 5.14 -14.96 7.31
N GLU A 123 6.30 -15.37 7.76
CA GLU A 123 7.55 -14.62 7.57
C GLU A 123 8.29 -15.15 6.33
N LEU A 124 8.75 -14.24 5.49
CA LEU A 124 9.69 -14.50 4.40
C LEU A 124 11.00 -13.80 4.76
N THR A 125 11.96 -14.58 5.22
CA THR A 125 13.29 -14.11 5.64
C THR A 125 14.03 -13.41 4.52
N LEU A 126 15.05 -12.61 4.87
CA LEU A 126 15.85 -11.82 3.95
C LEU A 126 16.27 -12.62 2.71
N ASP A 127 15.86 -12.16 1.55
CA ASP A 127 16.19 -12.74 0.24
C ASP A 127 16.09 -11.64 -0.84
N ARG A 128 16.48 -11.95 -2.06
CA ARG A 128 16.33 -11.03 -3.20
C ARG A 128 14.86 -10.68 -3.42
N LYS A 129 14.59 -9.43 -3.82
CA LYS A 129 13.23 -8.94 -4.06
C LYS A 129 12.43 -9.77 -5.08
N ASP A 130 13.08 -10.25 -6.13
CA ASP A 130 12.45 -11.13 -7.12
C ASP A 130 12.00 -12.47 -6.53
N ARG A 131 12.80 -13.06 -5.61
CA ARG A 131 12.44 -14.30 -4.91
C ARG A 131 11.36 -14.06 -3.85
N ILE A 132 11.47 -12.97 -3.10
CA ILE A 132 10.43 -12.56 -2.13
C ILE A 132 9.10 -12.39 -2.85
N SER A 133 9.06 -11.70 -3.99
CA SER A 133 7.84 -11.50 -4.79
C SER A 133 7.22 -12.81 -5.22
N ALA A 134 8.03 -13.75 -5.74
CA ALA A 134 7.56 -15.06 -6.14
C ALA A 134 6.99 -15.87 -4.96
N LYS A 135 7.69 -15.88 -3.82
CA LYS A 135 7.23 -16.57 -2.60
C LYS A 135 5.95 -15.96 -2.04
N LEU A 136 5.85 -14.62 -2.04
CA LEU A 136 4.67 -13.87 -1.61
C LEU A 136 3.44 -14.23 -2.44
N ILE A 137 3.56 -14.12 -3.77
CA ILE A 137 2.48 -14.44 -4.70
C ILE A 137 2.02 -15.89 -4.53
N ASN A 138 2.98 -16.83 -4.51
CA ASN A 138 2.66 -18.26 -4.31
C ASN A 138 1.96 -18.51 -2.96
N TYR A 139 2.40 -17.85 -1.90
CA TYR A 139 1.75 -18.00 -0.58
C TYR A 139 0.30 -17.52 -0.63
N ILE A 140 0.04 -16.33 -1.18
CA ILE A 140 -1.31 -15.75 -1.24
C ILE A 140 -2.25 -16.58 -2.12
N ILE A 141 -1.78 -17.04 -3.29
CA ILE A 141 -2.62 -17.82 -4.21
C ILE A 141 -3.00 -19.17 -3.62
N ASN A 142 -2.10 -19.82 -2.87
CA ASN A 142 -2.34 -21.16 -2.32
C ASN A 142 -3.02 -21.17 -0.94
N ASN A 143 -3.27 -20.01 -0.33
CA ASN A 143 -3.92 -19.89 0.99
C ASN A 143 -5.16 -18.97 0.95
N LYS A 144 -5.87 -19.00 -0.17
CA LYS A 144 -7.14 -18.28 -0.33
C LYS A 144 -8.29 -19.03 0.33
#